data_b63d63cb356883a00b302bb80a196e32
#
_entry.id   b63d63cb356883a00b302bb80a196e32
#
_cell.length_a   1.000
_cell.length_b   1.000
_cell.length_c   1.000
_cell.angle_alpha   90.00
_cell.angle_beta   90.00
_cell.angle_gamma   90.00
#
_symmetry.space_group_name_H-M   'P 1'
#
loop_
_entity.id
_entity.type
_entity.pdbx_description
1 polymer ?
#
loop_
_entity_poly.entity_id
_entity_poly.type
_entity_poly.pdbx_seq_one_letter_code
_entity_poly.pdbx_strand_id
1 'polypeptide(L)'
;AIVSIKHSDPRFEGQTKTKLDNPDAAKAVSSVISEQLQMYFDRHLEELKAVIGCAEKSAKIRKAEEKTKTNMLTKPKYSFDSNGKLANCNCKDPEKCEIFIVEGDSAGGSAKTARNREFQAIFPIRGKILNVEKASINKILANAEIKTMVYAFACGFSEGYGNDFDISKLRYNKIIIAADADVD
;
A
#
# COMPACT_ATOMS: atom_id res chain seq x y z
N ALA A 1 21.55 -1.83 -16.26
CA ALA A 1 22.99 -2.07 -16.46
C ALA A 1 23.23 -3.53 -16.82
N ILE A 2 24.23 -3.78 -17.65
CA ILE A 2 24.67 -5.14 -18.03
C ILE A 2 26.09 -5.29 -17.52
N VAL A 3 26.34 -6.36 -16.74
CA VAL A 3 27.67 -6.70 -16.24
C VAL A 3 28.07 -8.05 -16.81
N SER A 4 29.21 -8.10 -17.49
CA SER A 4 29.77 -9.33 -18.06
C SER A 4 31.12 -9.60 -17.42
N ILE A 5 31.29 -10.77 -16.84
CA ILE A 5 32.54 -11.20 -16.20
C ILE A 5 32.95 -12.57 -16.72
N LYS A 6 34.26 -12.79 -16.81
CA LYS A 6 34.86 -14.11 -17.04
C LYS A 6 35.53 -14.55 -15.76
N HIS A 7 35.11 -15.68 -15.22
CA HIS A 7 35.63 -16.23 -13.98
C HIS A 7 36.21 -17.62 -14.22
N SER A 8 37.38 -17.94 -13.63
CA SER A 8 38.04 -19.23 -13.84
C SER A 8 37.31 -20.40 -13.19
N ASP A 9 36.65 -20.15 -12.05
CA ASP A 9 35.84 -21.15 -11.31
C ASP A 9 34.49 -20.55 -10.89
N PRO A 10 33.51 -20.45 -11.81
CA PRO A 10 32.23 -19.84 -11.49
C PRO A 10 31.37 -20.80 -10.66
N ARG A 11 30.97 -20.36 -9.47
CA ARG A 11 30.04 -21.07 -8.59
C ARG A 11 28.67 -20.46 -8.67
N PHE A 12 27.66 -21.30 -8.76
CA PHE A 12 26.28 -20.86 -8.85
C PHE A 12 25.44 -21.43 -7.72
N GLU A 13 24.52 -20.62 -7.20
CA GLU A 13 23.51 -21.05 -6.25
C GLU A 13 22.41 -21.81 -7.01
N GLY A 14 22.31 -23.13 -6.75
CA GLY A 14 21.30 -23.99 -7.34
C GLY A 14 21.59 -24.49 -8.77
N GLN A 15 20.80 -25.46 -9.20
CA GLN A 15 20.94 -26.13 -10.49
C GLN A 15 20.63 -25.24 -11.70
N THR A 16 19.82 -24.22 -11.51
CA THR A 16 19.38 -23.28 -12.57
C THR A 16 20.44 -22.26 -12.96
N LYS A 17 21.55 -22.18 -12.23
CA LYS A 17 22.66 -21.23 -12.47
C LYS A 17 22.24 -19.76 -12.65
N THR A 18 21.18 -19.36 -11.97
CA THR A 18 20.61 -18.00 -12.06
C THR A 18 21.35 -16.98 -11.20
N LYS A 19 22.04 -17.43 -10.17
CA LYS A 19 22.76 -16.56 -9.24
C LYS A 19 24.20 -17.02 -9.06
N LEU A 20 25.15 -16.14 -9.34
CA LEU A 20 26.59 -16.38 -9.11
C LEU A 20 26.91 -16.22 -7.63
N ASP A 21 27.59 -17.21 -7.04
CA ASP A 21 27.97 -17.27 -5.62
C ASP A 21 29.49 -17.13 -5.43
N ASN A 22 30.08 -16.18 -6.13
CA ASN A 22 31.51 -15.87 -6.02
C ASN A 22 31.72 -14.51 -5.33
N PRO A 23 32.17 -14.46 -4.05
CA PRO A 23 32.39 -13.19 -3.34
C PRO A 23 33.50 -12.33 -3.94
N ASP A 24 34.52 -12.95 -4.52
CA ASP A 24 35.61 -12.29 -5.22
C ASP A 24 35.14 -11.60 -6.50
N ALA A 25 34.22 -12.23 -7.25
CA ALA A 25 33.61 -11.62 -8.42
C ALA A 25 32.80 -10.35 -8.05
N ALA A 26 32.06 -10.41 -6.96
CA ALA A 26 31.32 -9.26 -6.46
C ALA A 26 32.25 -8.10 -6.06
N LYS A 27 33.35 -8.40 -5.38
CA LYS A 27 34.37 -7.40 -4.99
C LYS A 27 35.03 -6.76 -6.22
N ALA A 28 35.46 -7.58 -7.18
CA ALA A 28 36.10 -7.10 -8.41
C ALA A 28 35.17 -6.17 -9.21
N VAL A 29 33.91 -6.57 -9.40
CA VAL A 29 32.90 -5.76 -10.09
C VAL A 29 32.66 -4.45 -9.36
N SER A 30 32.49 -4.50 -8.04
CA SER A 30 32.24 -3.31 -7.22
C SER A 30 33.40 -2.32 -7.31
N SER A 31 34.66 -2.80 -7.23
CA SER A 31 35.86 -1.96 -7.32
C SER A 31 35.96 -1.28 -8.68
N VAL A 32 35.87 -2.04 -9.76
CA VAL A 32 35.97 -1.51 -11.12
C VAL A 32 34.86 -0.52 -11.45
N ILE A 33 33.61 -0.85 -11.08
CA ILE A 33 32.47 0.04 -11.34
C ILE A 33 32.61 1.34 -10.53
N SER A 34 32.98 1.27 -9.26
CA SER A 34 33.14 2.46 -8.42
C SER A 34 34.18 3.42 -8.99
N GLU A 35 35.35 2.89 -9.36
CA GLU A 35 36.42 3.69 -9.96
C GLU A 35 36.04 4.30 -11.31
N GLN A 36 35.45 3.52 -12.20
CA GLN A 36 35.07 3.98 -13.52
C GLN A 36 33.90 4.97 -13.47
N LEU A 37 32.93 4.76 -12.60
CA LEU A 37 31.82 5.71 -12.41
C LEU A 37 32.31 7.03 -11.83
N GLN A 38 33.25 7.00 -10.89
CA GLN A 38 33.82 8.22 -10.34
C GLN A 38 34.53 9.03 -11.44
N MET A 39 35.43 8.38 -12.20
CA MET A 39 36.11 9.04 -13.31
C MET A 39 35.15 9.55 -14.41
N TYR A 40 34.09 8.81 -14.67
CA TYR A 40 33.07 9.21 -15.65
C TYR A 40 32.33 10.46 -15.17
N PHE A 41 31.83 10.47 -13.95
CA PHE A 41 31.04 11.59 -13.41
C PHE A 41 31.87 12.83 -13.12
N ASP A 42 33.17 12.69 -12.84
CA ASP A 42 34.10 13.83 -12.75
C ASP A 42 34.19 14.61 -14.08
N ARG A 43 34.00 13.91 -15.21
CA ARG A 43 33.98 14.49 -16.53
C ARG A 43 32.61 14.90 -17.04
N HIS A 44 31.54 14.35 -16.45
CA HIS A 44 30.16 14.50 -16.89
C HIS A 44 29.24 14.99 -15.74
N LEU A 45 29.57 16.16 -15.18
CA LEU A 45 28.88 16.70 -14.01
C LEU A 45 27.38 16.95 -14.21
N GLU A 46 26.96 17.30 -15.45
CA GLU A 46 25.53 17.54 -15.73
C GLU A 46 24.73 16.23 -15.69
N GLU A 47 25.30 15.11 -16.15
CA GLU A 47 24.68 13.81 -16.05
C GLU A 47 24.61 13.34 -14.60
N LEU A 48 25.67 13.58 -13.81
CA LEU A 48 25.66 13.31 -12.37
C LEU A 48 24.54 14.06 -11.66
N LYS A 49 24.38 15.36 -11.93
CA LYS A 49 23.30 16.18 -11.38
C LYS A 49 21.92 15.64 -11.77
N ALA A 50 21.74 15.19 -13.00
CA ALA A 50 20.48 14.62 -13.46
C ALA A 50 20.15 13.32 -12.73
N VAL A 51 21.13 12.42 -12.55
CA VAL A 51 20.98 11.15 -11.79
C VAL A 51 20.62 11.44 -10.33
N ILE A 52 21.36 12.35 -9.66
CA ILE A 52 21.10 12.75 -8.28
C ILE A 52 19.69 13.36 -8.17
N GLY A 53 19.31 14.23 -9.09
CA GLY A 53 17.98 14.84 -9.10
C GLY A 53 16.84 13.83 -9.24
N CYS A 54 17.02 12.77 -10.04
CA CYS A 54 16.06 11.66 -10.12
C CYS A 54 15.99 10.87 -8.81
N ALA A 55 17.15 10.57 -8.21
CA ALA A 55 17.21 9.86 -6.93
C ALA A 55 16.55 10.65 -5.79
N GLU A 56 16.80 11.97 -5.72
CA GLU A 56 16.17 12.86 -4.73
C GLU A 56 14.64 12.93 -4.91
N LYS A 57 14.16 13.05 -6.16
CA LYS A 57 12.72 13.04 -6.45
C LYS A 57 12.07 11.74 -5.96
N SER A 58 12.68 10.60 -6.29
CA SER A 58 12.21 9.28 -5.85
C SER A 58 12.22 9.14 -4.33
N ALA A 59 13.27 9.64 -3.66
CA ALA A 59 13.37 9.63 -2.21
C ALA A 59 12.32 10.53 -1.54
N LYS A 60 12.03 11.72 -2.11
CA LYS A 60 10.98 12.62 -1.62
C LYS A 60 9.60 11.99 -1.75
N ILE A 61 9.29 11.34 -2.88
CA ILE A 61 8.03 10.64 -3.11
C ILE A 61 7.87 9.52 -2.07
N ARG A 62 8.87 8.65 -1.92
CA ARG A 62 8.86 7.55 -0.95
C ARG A 62 8.67 8.05 0.50
N LYS A 63 9.41 9.09 0.92
CA LYS A 63 9.24 9.68 2.26
C LYS A 63 7.86 10.31 2.47
N ALA A 64 7.27 10.91 1.44
CA ALA A 64 5.92 11.45 1.52
C ALA A 64 4.88 10.33 1.67
N GLU A 65 5.05 9.24 0.93
CA GLU A 65 4.20 8.04 1.03
C GLU A 65 4.31 7.38 2.41
N GLU A 66 5.52 7.21 2.94
CA GLU A 66 5.77 6.66 4.28
C GLU A 66 5.13 7.53 5.37
N LYS A 67 5.32 8.86 5.31
CA LYS A 67 4.69 9.79 6.26
C LYS A 67 3.17 9.72 6.22
N THR A 68 2.60 9.61 5.02
CA THR A 68 1.15 9.51 4.86
C THR A 68 0.63 8.18 5.42
N LYS A 69 1.32 7.08 5.16
CA LYS A 69 1.02 5.76 5.74
C LYS A 69 1.12 5.79 7.27
N THR A 70 2.22 6.28 7.82
CA THR A 70 2.43 6.36 9.27
C THR A 70 1.36 7.22 9.93
N ASN A 71 1.00 8.37 9.36
CA ASN A 71 -0.07 9.22 9.89
C ASN A 71 -1.44 8.55 9.86
N MET A 72 -1.69 7.65 8.91
CA MET A 72 -2.92 6.86 8.87
C MET A 72 -2.95 5.75 9.91
N LEU A 73 -1.80 5.12 10.17
CA LEU A 73 -1.69 3.96 11.07
C LEU A 73 -1.50 4.36 12.55
N THR A 74 -0.82 5.47 12.83
CA THR A 74 -0.45 5.88 14.19
C THR A 74 -1.48 6.75 14.91
N LYS A 75 -2.61 7.09 14.29
CA LYS A 75 -3.71 7.80 14.97
C LYS A 75 -4.94 6.92 15.23
N PRO A 76 -4.87 5.90 16.09
CA PRO A 76 -6.06 5.23 16.60
C PRO A 76 -6.59 5.92 17.86
N LYS A 77 -6.41 7.22 18.01
CA LYS A 77 -6.88 7.95 19.20
C LYS A 77 -7.94 8.95 18.83
N TYR A 78 -8.91 8.61 18.04
CA TYR A 78 -10.16 9.38 18.11
C TYR A 78 -11.25 8.63 17.36
N SER A 79 -12.34 8.57 18.09
CA SER A 79 -13.69 8.35 17.67
C SER A 79 -13.79 8.07 16.15
N PHE A 80 -14.23 6.92 15.86
CA PHE A 80 -14.61 6.39 14.56
C PHE A 80 -15.59 7.29 13.78
N ASP A 81 -15.67 8.54 14.14
CA ASP A 81 -16.74 9.47 13.76
C ASP A 81 -16.24 10.68 12.98
N SER A 82 -15.10 10.60 12.29
CA SER A 82 -14.64 11.78 11.55
C SER A 82 -15.61 12.23 10.46
N ASN A 83 -16.60 11.39 10.06
CA ASN A 83 -17.64 11.78 9.12
C ASN A 83 -19.04 11.22 9.46
N GLY A 84 -19.26 10.55 10.59
CA GLY A 84 -20.57 9.98 10.97
C GLY A 84 -21.11 8.90 10.02
N LYS A 85 -20.33 8.47 9.04
CA LYS A 85 -20.78 7.56 7.99
C LYS A 85 -20.82 6.10 8.45
N LEU A 86 -19.76 5.62 9.10
CA LEU A 86 -19.67 4.25 9.59
C LEU A 86 -20.50 4.08 10.86
N ALA A 87 -21.52 3.24 10.81
CA ALA A 87 -22.23 2.79 12.00
C ALA A 87 -21.67 1.44 12.44
N ASN A 88 -20.80 1.45 13.43
CA ASN A 88 -20.13 0.25 13.96
C ASN A 88 -21.09 -0.67 14.71
N CYS A 89 -20.72 -1.95 14.88
CA CYS A 89 -21.36 -2.89 15.78
C CYS A 89 -20.72 -2.85 17.18
N ASN A 90 -21.42 -3.39 18.17
CA ASN A 90 -20.99 -3.42 19.56
C ASN A 90 -19.98 -4.56 19.81
N CYS A 91 -20.18 -5.69 19.16
CA CYS A 91 -19.31 -6.87 19.28
C CYS A 91 -17.89 -6.55 18.81
N LYS A 92 -16.91 -7.07 19.54
CA LYS A 92 -15.49 -6.94 19.24
C LYS A 92 -14.86 -8.23 18.72
N ASP A 93 -15.64 -9.29 18.68
CA ASP A 93 -15.22 -10.59 18.16
C ASP A 93 -15.35 -10.58 16.63
N PRO A 94 -14.24 -10.56 15.85
CA PRO A 94 -14.30 -10.46 14.40
C PRO A 94 -15.08 -11.61 13.74
N GLU A 95 -15.04 -12.81 14.33
CA GLU A 95 -15.70 -13.99 13.76
C GLU A 95 -17.23 -13.86 13.74
N LYS A 96 -17.79 -13.03 14.61
CA LYS A 96 -19.23 -12.78 14.71
C LYS A 96 -19.69 -11.53 13.98
N CYS A 97 -18.76 -10.65 13.63
CA CYS A 97 -19.06 -9.35 13.06
C CYS A 97 -19.16 -9.41 11.54
N GLU A 98 -20.10 -8.63 11.00
CA GLU A 98 -20.24 -8.42 9.56
C GLU A 98 -20.46 -6.94 9.25
N ILE A 99 -20.02 -6.50 8.08
CA ILE A 99 -20.17 -5.13 7.62
C ILE A 99 -20.93 -5.11 6.27
N PHE A 100 -21.93 -4.25 6.19
CA PHE A 100 -22.67 -3.97 4.97
C PHE A 100 -22.17 -2.66 4.37
N ILE A 101 -21.68 -2.73 3.15
CA ILE A 101 -21.33 -1.58 2.32
C ILE A 101 -22.56 -1.29 1.47
N VAL A 102 -23.21 -0.16 1.69
CA VAL A 102 -24.48 0.18 1.03
C VAL A 102 -24.33 1.44 0.19
N GLU A 103 -25.06 1.50 -0.92
CA GLU A 103 -25.01 2.66 -1.80
C GLU A 103 -25.93 3.78 -1.30
N GLY A 104 -25.32 4.94 -1.04
CA GLY A 104 -26.01 6.17 -0.69
C GLY A 104 -26.44 6.29 0.78
N ASP A 105 -26.67 7.53 1.17
CA ASP A 105 -27.05 7.87 2.54
C ASP A 105 -28.49 7.41 2.89
N SER A 106 -29.37 7.34 1.90
CA SER A 106 -30.77 6.90 2.07
C SER A 106 -30.83 5.42 2.45
N ALA A 107 -30.21 4.56 1.63
CA ALA A 107 -30.11 3.13 1.92
C ALA A 107 -29.33 2.89 3.22
N GLY A 108 -28.26 3.67 3.45
CA GLY A 108 -27.51 3.67 4.69
C GLY A 108 -28.36 3.98 5.92
N GLY A 109 -29.28 4.94 5.82
CA GLY A 109 -30.23 5.29 6.89
C GLY A 109 -31.16 4.15 7.23
N SER A 110 -31.80 3.56 6.23
CA SER A 110 -32.69 2.40 6.39
C SER A 110 -31.95 1.19 6.95
N ALA A 111 -30.76 0.88 6.42
CA ALA A 111 -29.92 -0.21 6.90
C ALA A 111 -29.46 -0.02 8.36
N LYS A 112 -29.08 1.20 8.74
CA LYS A 112 -28.73 1.54 10.14
C LYS A 112 -29.87 1.30 11.11
N THR A 113 -31.12 1.52 10.67
CA THR A 113 -32.31 1.29 11.49
C THR A 113 -32.67 -0.19 11.61
N ALA A 114 -32.56 -0.93 10.51
CA ALA A 114 -32.96 -2.33 10.43
C ALA A 114 -31.92 -3.34 10.94
N ARG A 115 -30.63 -2.94 11.04
CA ARG A 115 -29.52 -3.83 11.39
C ARG A 115 -29.61 -4.40 12.80
N ASN A 116 -29.00 -5.54 13.04
CA ASN A 116 -28.65 -5.96 14.39
C ASN A 116 -27.40 -5.22 14.83
N ARG A 117 -27.57 -4.29 15.79
CA ARG A 117 -26.46 -3.45 16.29
C ARG A 117 -25.38 -4.24 17.03
N GLU A 118 -25.68 -5.45 17.47
CA GLU A 118 -24.73 -6.26 18.19
C GLU A 118 -23.56 -6.69 17.28
N PHE A 119 -23.83 -7.19 16.08
CA PHE A 119 -22.81 -7.75 15.20
C PHE A 119 -22.80 -7.19 13.78
N GLN A 120 -23.75 -6.34 13.38
CA GLN A 120 -23.83 -5.75 12.05
C GLN A 120 -23.36 -4.29 12.03
N ALA A 121 -22.36 -3.99 11.23
CA ALA A 121 -21.92 -2.64 10.91
C ALA A 121 -22.46 -2.20 9.56
N ILE A 122 -22.74 -0.89 9.39
CA ILE A 122 -23.20 -0.30 8.13
C ILE A 122 -22.25 0.80 7.70
N PHE A 123 -21.78 0.72 6.46
CA PHE A 123 -20.95 1.73 5.84
C PHE A 123 -21.60 2.20 4.53
N PRO A 124 -22.28 3.35 4.53
CA PRO A 124 -22.82 3.94 3.30
C PRO A 124 -21.70 4.58 2.50
N ILE A 125 -21.65 4.28 1.20
CA ILE A 125 -20.74 4.87 0.24
C ILE A 125 -21.52 5.86 -0.61
N ARG A 126 -20.95 7.05 -0.84
CA ARG A 126 -21.58 8.10 -1.61
C ARG A 126 -21.00 8.19 -3.02
N GLY A 127 -21.85 7.98 -4.02
CA GLY A 127 -21.49 8.13 -5.43
C GLY A 127 -20.47 7.09 -5.92
N LYS A 128 -19.87 7.37 -7.08
CA LYS A 128 -18.85 6.48 -7.69
C LYS A 128 -17.56 6.51 -6.89
N ILE A 129 -17.10 5.34 -6.48
CA ILE A 129 -15.85 5.20 -5.74
C ILE A 129 -14.67 5.46 -6.68
N LEU A 130 -13.58 5.97 -6.10
CA LEU A 130 -12.33 6.14 -6.80
C LEU A 130 -11.81 4.78 -7.31
N ASN A 131 -11.49 4.70 -8.61
CA ASN A 131 -10.79 3.53 -9.15
C ASN A 131 -9.35 3.49 -8.63
N VAL A 132 -9.11 2.62 -7.67
CA VAL A 132 -7.81 2.53 -6.96
C VAL A 132 -6.71 1.93 -7.83
N GLU A 133 -7.04 1.11 -8.83
CA GLU A 133 -6.05 0.55 -9.75
C GLU A 133 -5.41 1.61 -10.65
N LYS A 134 -6.19 2.62 -11.02
CA LYS A 134 -5.74 3.71 -11.91
C LYS A 134 -5.29 4.95 -11.15
N ALA A 135 -5.53 5.04 -9.85
CA ALA A 135 -5.23 6.21 -9.05
C ALA A 135 -3.84 6.12 -8.41
N SER A 136 -3.16 7.27 -8.28
CA SER A 136 -1.93 7.33 -7.48
C SER A 136 -2.23 7.13 -6.00
N ILE A 137 -1.27 6.55 -5.25
CA ILE A 137 -1.38 6.32 -3.80
C ILE A 137 -1.79 7.60 -3.06
N ASN A 138 -1.25 8.75 -3.44
CA ASN A 138 -1.63 10.03 -2.82
C ASN A 138 -3.11 10.38 -3.01
N LYS A 139 -3.69 10.09 -4.18
CA LYS A 139 -5.14 10.28 -4.43
C LYS A 139 -5.99 9.30 -3.64
N ILE A 140 -5.56 8.05 -3.58
CA ILE A 140 -6.21 7.00 -2.78
C ILE A 140 -6.26 7.42 -1.31
N LEU A 141 -5.11 7.82 -0.75
CA LEU A 141 -4.97 8.25 0.63
C LEU A 141 -5.64 9.60 0.94
N ALA A 142 -5.89 10.43 -0.07
CA ALA A 142 -6.65 11.67 0.10
C ALA A 142 -8.16 11.42 0.12
N ASN A 143 -8.64 10.31 -0.46
CA ASN A 143 -10.07 10.00 -0.54
C ASN A 143 -10.64 9.61 0.82
N ALA A 144 -11.66 10.35 1.28
CA ALA A 144 -12.25 10.16 2.61
C ALA A 144 -12.95 8.81 2.78
N GLU A 145 -13.58 8.29 1.72
CA GLU A 145 -14.31 7.02 1.76
C GLU A 145 -13.34 5.84 1.83
N ILE A 146 -12.28 5.87 1.01
CA ILE A 146 -11.21 4.86 1.07
C ILE A 146 -10.53 4.89 2.45
N LYS A 147 -10.23 6.06 3.00
CA LYS A 147 -9.72 6.17 4.38
C LYS A 147 -10.64 5.48 5.38
N THR A 148 -11.93 5.76 5.29
CA THR A 148 -12.90 5.16 6.22
C THR A 148 -12.96 3.64 6.07
N MET A 149 -12.86 3.09 4.85
CA MET A 149 -12.75 1.64 4.62
C MET A 149 -11.50 1.04 5.27
N VAL A 150 -10.33 1.65 5.05
CA VAL A 150 -9.06 1.19 5.64
C VAL A 150 -9.16 1.14 7.16
N TYR A 151 -9.74 2.16 7.79
CA TYR A 151 -9.97 2.16 9.24
C TYR A 151 -11.02 1.14 9.67
N ALA A 152 -12.10 0.97 8.93
CA ALA A 152 -13.15 0.02 9.25
C ALA A 152 -12.63 -1.41 9.26
N PHE A 153 -11.87 -1.78 8.24
CA PHE A 153 -11.34 -3.13 8.09
C PHE A 153 -10.15 -3.40 9.01
N ALA A 154 -9.35 -2.39 9.33
CA ALA A 154 -8.17 -2.44 10.20
C ALA A 154 -7.03 -3.36 9.74
N CYS A 155 -7.08 -3.89 8.52
CA CYS A 155 -6.05 -4.79 7.99
C CYS A 155 -4.82 -4.05 7.44
N GLY A 156 -4.79 -2.73 7.48
CA GLY A 156 -3.81 -1.94 6.74
C GLY A 156 -4.15 -1.89 5.24
N PHE A 157 -3.23 -1.44 4.44
CA PHE A 157 -3.40 -1.43 2.99
C PHE A 157 -2.02 -1.37 2.31
N SER A 158 -1.89 -1.94 1.14
CA SER A 158 -0.70 -1.98 0.31
C SER A 158 -0.03 -3.34 0.28
N GLU A 159 0.17 -3.84 -0.90
CA GLU A 159 1.04 -4.97 -1.20
C GLU A 159 2.37 -4.42 -1.73
N GLY A 160 3.49 -4.98 -1.32
CA GLY A 160 4.80 -4.61 -1.82
C GLY A 160 5.75 -4.06 -0.75
N TYR A 161 6.70 -3.26 -1.17
CA TYR A 161 7.75 -2.72 -0.30
C TYR A 161 7.16 -1.84 0.81
N GLY A 162 7.29 -2.29 2.06
CA GLY A 162 6.63 -1.65 3.20
C GLY A 162 5.17 -2.02 3.36
N ASN A 163 4.82 -3.24 2.94
CA ASN A 163 3.49 -3.81 3.11
C ASN A 163 3.16 -3.95 4.59
N ASP A 164 2.11 -3.27 4.99
CA ASP A 164 1.51 -3.36 6.33
C ASP A 164 0.14 -4.06 6.30
N PHE A 165 -0.23 -4.62 5.14
CA PHE A 165 -1.46 -5.39 5.00
C PHE A 165 -1.37 -6.73 5.72
N ASP A 166 -2.30 -6.94 6.65
CA ASP A 166 -2.39 -8.15 7.45
C ASP A 166 -3.86 -8.56 7.59
N ILE A 167 -4.27 -9.55 6.82
CA ILE A 167 -5.64 -10.04 6.79
C ILE A 167 -6.11 -10.60 8.15
N SER A 168 -5.19 -11.07 8.99
CA SER A 168 -5.53 -11.59 10.31
C SER A 168 -6.10 -10.53 11.25
N LYS A 169 -5.88 -9.24 10.94
CA LYS A 169 -6.42 -8.10 11.69
C LYS A 169 -7.80 -7.65 11.22
N LEU A 170 -8.39 -8.34 10.25
CA LEU A 170 -9.72 -8.00 9.73
C LEU A 170 -10.75 -8.04 10.85
N ARG A 171 -11.54 -6.96 10.97
CA ARG A 171 -12.52 -6.79 12.05
C ARG A 171 -13.88 -7.42 11.80
N TYR A 172 -14.11 -7.95 10.61
CA TYR A 172 -15.39 -8.52 10.18
C TYR A 172 -15.17 -9.83 9.47
N ASN A 173 -15.90 -10.86 9.87
CA ASN A 173 -15.88 -12.15 9.19
C ASN A 173 -16.50 -12.08 7.79
N LYS A 174 -17.48 -11.17 7.61
CA LYS A 174 -18.15 -10.99 6.32
C LYS A 174 -18.17 -9.52 5.93
N ILE A 175 -17.86 -9.26 4.65
CA ILE A 175 -18.05 -7.97 3.98
C ILE A 175 -19.12 -8.18 2.93
N ILE A 176 -20.27 -7.52 3.10
CA ILE A 176 -21.44 -7.67 2.25
C ILE A 176 -21.59 -6.37 1.46
N ILE A 177 -21.52 -6.45 0.15
CA ILE A 177 -21.71 -5.32 -0.75
C ILE A 177 -23.17 -5.34 -1.22
N ALA A 178 -23.91 -4.30 -0.87
CA ALA A 178 -25.29 -4.08 -1.26
C ALA A 178 -25.35 -2.78 -2.07
N ALA A 179 -25.10 -2.91 -3.36
CA ALA A 179 -25.16 -1.83 -4.34
C ALA A 179 -26.20 -2.18 -5.41
N ASP A 180 -26.75 -1.16 -6.05
CA ASP A 180 -27.64 -1.35 -7.18
C ASP A 180 -26.87 -1.92 -8.38
N ALA A 181 -27.55 -2.71 -9.20
CA ALA A 181 -26.99 -3.26 -10.42
C ALA A 181 -26.90 -2.13 -11.47
N ASP A 182 -25.80 -1.39 -11.47
CA ASP A 182 -25.50 -0.38 -12.47
C ASP A 182 -24.38 -0.87 -13.40
N VAL A 183 -24.47 -0.55 -14.68
CA VAL A 183 -23.54 -1.02 -15.72
C VAL A 183 -22.28 -0.14 -15.77
N ASP A 184 -22.27 0.98 -15.09
CA ASP A 184 -21.19 1.99 -15.11
C ASP A 184 -20.03 1.68 -14.14
#